data_f8eb29348220681b7477fdeb31ae9e90
#
_entry.id   f8eb29348220681b7477fdeb31ae9e90
#
_cell.length_a   1.000
_cell.length_b   1.000
_cell.length_c   1.000
_cell.angle_alpha   90.00
_cell.angle_beta   90.00
_cell.angle_gamma   90.00
#
_symmetry.space_group_name_H-M   'P 1'
#
loop_
_entity.id
_entity.type
_entity.pdbx_description
1 polymer ?
#
loop_
_entity_poly.entity_id
_entity_poly.type
_entity_poly.pdbx_seq_one_letter_code
_entity_poly.pdbx_strand_id
1 'polypeptide(L)'
;MTQVQGPFTNISFSPGTSVADPLGPYLYSLSPFGVGIHVYQIDQQSGNLTEISGSPFNGGMNGIGGASGIAISGNQVQALSGPAATIFPSTANFGSVTVGTSGPTRVFSIVNNGDQALAISSISIIGTNASSFSQTNTCTATLAPNSNCSVSIDFSPTSAGPLLATLEVADNAPASPQTLVLNGAGLAAVPALTLSPTAPSFPTITQETTGTPQTLTITNSGNAPLHISSVAGADPNPSDFSFTNNCTAAIAPAGNCTILVAFNPIGPGQRTATLTITDDAQGSPQSVSLSAIANPAFTAGVAPGGATTASVTAGQVAQYQLQLTPGPGYSGNVSLVCSGAPLGATCHVPSSVSVANSAPSPFTVTVATSGGAMLPPSIPIRFTPVSGQRVLPLLTLGLVLLVAVKNLRRPRNAEGRGRLMGCSALTMAVFCVFLGIAGCGGGSAAVPQQSIITPAGTSTIVITPAATSSSGQPLELQPIQLKLIVK
;
A
#
# COMPACT_ATOMS: atom_id res chain seq x y z
N MET A 1 58.63 -4.47 -25.64
CA MET A 1 59.18 -3.30 -24.96
C MET A 1 59.48 -3.67 -23.52
N THR A 2 60.72 -3.79 -23.15
CA THR A 2 61.11 -4.10 -21.76
C THR A 2 60.94 -2.84 -20.96
N GLN A 3 60.06 -2.86 -19.98
CA GLN A 3 59.85 -1.75 -19.04
C GLN A 3 61.09 -1.66 -18.15
N VAL A 4 61.86 -0.58 -18.26
CA VAL A 4 62.94 -0.29 -17.34
C VAL A 4 62.35 0.20 -16.03
N GLN A 5 62.32 -0.66 -15.02
CA GLN A 5 61.93 -0.28 -13.63
C GLN A 5 63.18 0.13 -12.87
N GLY A 6 63.30 1.44 -12.56
CA GLY A 6 64.29 1.98 -11.64
C GLY A 6 63.74 3.18 -10.88
N PRO A 7 64.32 3.57 -9.74
CA PRO A 7 63.86 4.71 -8.98
C PRO A 7 64.22 6.01 -9.71
N PHE A 8 63.32 6.45 -10.57
CA PHE A 8 63.46 7.77 -11.21
C PHE A 8 63.04 8.84 -10.23
N THR A 9 63.92 9.44 -9.51
CA THR A 9 63.68 10.61 -8.67
C THR A 9 63.80 11.87 -9.52
N ASN A 10 62.65 12.54 -9.76
CA ASN A 10 62.51 13.89 -10.32
C ASN A 10 62.69 14.10 -11.84
N ILE A 11 62.35 13.13 -12.68
CA ILE A 11 62.19 13.38 -14.11
C ILE A 11 60.72 13.19 -14.51
N SER A 12 60.07 14.26 -14.90
CA SER A 12 58.65 14.22 -15.36
C SER A 12 58.66 14.00 -16.88
N PHE A 13 58.37 12.74 -17.31
CA PHE A 13 58.19 12.45 -18.73
C PHE A 13 56.70 12.47 -19.09
N SER A 14 56.35 13.15 -20.17
CA SER A 14 55.05 12.98 -20.80
C SER A 14 55.07 11.69 -21.57
N PRO A 15 54.10 10.73 -21.40
CA PRO A 15 54.08 9.49 -22.16
C PRO A 15 53.94 9.77 -23.66
N GLY A 16 54.83 9.15 -24.45
CA GLY A 16 54.80 9.26 -25.92
C GLY A 16 55.81 10.19 -26.55
N THR A 17 56.56 10.98 -25.76
CA THR A 17 57.55 11.94 -26.25
C THR A 17 59.00 11.50 -26.08
N SER A 18 59.24 10.28 -25.65
CA SER A 18 60.61 9.75 -25.42
C SER A 18 60.87 8.50 -26.22
N VAL A 19 62.04 8.34 -26.77
CA VAL A 19 62.49 7.17 -27.52
C VAL A 19 63.89 6.76 -27.07
N ALA A 20 64.09 5.46 -26.79
CA ALA A 20 65.41 4.91 -26.49
C ALA A 20 66.16 4.64 -27.78
N ASP A 21 67.48 4.94 -27.80
CA ASP A 21 68.35 4.55 -28.91
C ASP A 21 68.44 3.03 -29.01
N PRO A 22 68.04 2.44 -30.11
CA PRO A 22 68.12 0.97 -30.26
C PRO A 22 69.56 0.46 -30.38
N LEU A 23 70.54 1.36 -30.60
CA LEU A 23 71.95 1.00 -30.83
C LEU A 23 72.90 1.54 -29.78
N GLY A 24 72.42 2.34 -28.81
CA GLY A 24 73.27 3.00 -27.82
C GLY A 24 72.60 3.23 -26.46
N PRO A 25 73.36 3.67 -25.46
CA PRO A 25 72.87 3.87 -24.11
C PRO A 25 72.21 5.24 -23.92
N TYR A 26 71.35 5.68 -24.87
CA TYR A 26 70.78 7.00 -24.82
C TYR A 26 69.23 6.97 -24.86
N LEU A 27 68.60 7.87 -24.11
CA LEU A 27 67.18 8.19 -24.17
C LEU A 27 67.01 9.62 -24.69
N TYR A 28 66.18 9.78 -25.68
CA TYR A 28 65.80 11.08 -26.24
C TYR A 28 64.39 11.43 -25.80
N SER A 29 64.24 12.66 -25.30
CA SER A 29 62.94 13.16 -24.86
C SER A 29 62.67 14.56 -25.42
N LEU A 30 61.49 14.77 -25.97
CA LEU A 30 61.04 16.13 -26.36
C LEU A 30 60.69 16.97 -25.15
N SER A 31 61.13 18.21 -25.14
CA SER A 31 60.65 19.18 -24.14
C SER A 31 59.14 19.34 -24.27
N PRO A 32 58.39 19.29 -23.17
CA PRO A 32 56.91 19.47 -23.21
C PRO A 32 56.52 20.88 -23.71
N PHE A 33 57.44 21.82 -23.79
CA PHE A 33 57.21 23.19 -24.28
C PHE A 33 57.92 23.47 -25.62
N GLY A 34 58.38 22.44 -26.35
CA GLY A 34 58.89 22.59 -27.70
C GLY A 34 60.24 23.28 -27.83
N VAL A 35 61.04 23.32 -26.79
CA VAL A 35 62.32 24.09 -26.75
C VAL A 35 63.53 23.24 -27.05
N GLY A 36 63.41 21.99 -27.46
CA GLY A 36 64.53 21.17 -27.83
C GLY A 36 64.38 19.67 -27.49
N ILE A 37 65.40 18.93 -27.85
CA ILE A 37 65.47 17.48 -27.56
C ILE A 37 66.45 17.31 -26.38
N HIS A 38 65.91 16.79 -25.28
CA HIS A 38 66.73 16.38 -24.14
C HIS A 38 67.33 15.00 -24.45
N VAL A 39 68.61 14.84 -24.19
CA VAL A 39 69.32 13.56 -24.38
C VAL A 39 69.89 13.13 -23.05
N TYR A 40 69.53 11.94 -22.64
CA TYR A 40 69.98 11.32 -21.40
C TYR A 40 70.82 10.09 -21.73
N GLN A 41 71.94 9.98 -21.05
CA GLN A 41 72.73 8.73 -21.05
C GLN A 41 72.16 7.79 -20.03
N ILE A 42 71.92 6.52 -20.45
CA ILE A 42 71.46 5.46 -19.59
C ILE A 42 72.67 4.74 -19.04
N ASP A 43 72.88 4.77 -17.74
CA ASP A 43 73.85 3.89 -17.07
C ASP A 43 73.41 2.45 -17.19
N GLN A 44 74.20 1.65 -17.87
CA GLN A 44 73.81 0.25 -18.19
C GLN A 44 73.80 -0.69 -16.96
N GLN A 45 74.38 -0.26 -15.83
CA GLN A 45 74.46 -1.08 -14.61
C GLN A 45 73.39 -0.69 -13.62
N SER A 46 73.10 0.60 -13.47
CA SER A 46 72.16 1.11 -12.50
C SER A 46 70.79 1.50 -13.12
N GLY A 47 70.73 1.67 -14.45
CA GLY A 47 69.55 2.19 -15.14
C GLY A 47 69.32 3.72 -14.95
N ASN A 48 70.23 4.39 -14.27
CA ASN A 48 70.09 5.81 -14.03
C ASN A 48 70.25 6.65 -15.32
N LEU A 49 69.50 7.71 -15.42
CA LEU A 49 69.54 8.67 -16.52
C LEU A 49 70.38 9.90 -16.11
N THR A 50 71.36 10.22 -16.92
CA THR A 50 72.13 11.47 -16.74
C THR A 50 71.97 12.32 -18.00
N GLU A 51 71.48 13.55 -17.86
CA GLU A 51 71.37 14.48 -18.98
C GLU A 51 72.76 14.84 -19.48
N ILE A 52 73.00 14.71 -20.80
CA ILE A 52 74.33 15.00 -21.36
C ILE A 52 74.57 16.53 -21.47
N SER A 53 75.79 16.93 -21.33
CA SER A 53 76.22 18.35 -21.42
C SER A 53 75.83 18.91 -22.79
N GLY A 54 75.15 20.07 -22.76
CA GLY A 54 74.67 20.73 -23.97
C GLY A 54 73.21 20.44 -24.32
N SER A 55 72.59 19.56 -23.56
CA SER A 55 71.12 19.34 -23.63
C SER A 55 70.33 20.50 -22.97
N PRO A 56 69.16 20.92 -23.46
CA PRO A 56 68.52 20.43 -24.68
C PRO A 56 69.15 20.94 -25.98
N PHE A 57 69.24 20.06 -26.97
CA PHE A 57 69.80 20.38 -28.28
C PHE A 57 68.72 21.03 -29.17
N ASN A 58 68.95 22.32 -29.47
CA ASN A 58 68.09 23.10 -30.33
C ASN A 58 68.43 23.00 -31.83
N GLY A 59 69.39 22.22 -32.20
CA GLY A 59 69.81 21.75 -33.53
C GLY A 59 69.57 22.61 -34.77
N GLY A 60 69.56 23.95 -34.62
CA GLY A 60 69.24 24.88 -35.70
C GLY A 60 67.79 24.86 -36.16
N MET A 61 66.96 24.14 -35.45
CA MET A 61 65.51 24.02 -35.70
C MET A 61 64.80 25.22 -34.98
N ASN A 62 64.79 26.38 -35.65
CA ASN A 62 63.84 27.43 -35.24
C ASN A 62 62.41 26.84 -35.34
N GLY A 63 61.85 26.52 -34.21
CA GLY A 63 60.43 26.15 -34.09
C GLY A 63 60.11 24.66 -34.05
N ILE A 64 60.77 23.86 -33.18
CA ILE A 64 60.20 22.54 -32.82
C ILE A 64 59.03 22.71 -31.81
N GLY A 65 58.32 23.81 -31.90
CA GLY A 65 57.08 23.95 -31.19
C GLY A 65 56.06 22.97 -31.75
N GLY A 66 55.74 21.95 -31.00
CA GLY A 66 54.70 21.03 -31.40
C GLY A 66 55.13 19.73 -32.11
N ALA A 67 56.40 19.37 -32.03
CA ALA A 67 56.78 18.06 -32.57
C ALA A 67 56.00 16.90 -31.90
N SER A 68 55.35 16.09 -32.66
CA SER A 68 54.46 15.02 -32.21
C SER A 68 55.16 13.72 -31.87
N GLY A 69 56.46 13.67 -32.12
CA GLY A 69 57.27 12.48 -31.83
C GLY A 69 58.76 12.64 -32.16
N ILE A 70 59.55 11.67 -31.79
CA ILE A 70 60.97 11.54 -32.14
C ILE A 70 61.15 10.25 -32.92
N ALA A 71 61.78 10.34 -34.07
CA ALA A 71 62.23 9.17 -34.80
C ALA A 71 63.73 9.15 -34.91
N ILE A 72 64.37 7.98 -34.80
CA ILE A 72 65.81 7.79 -35.04
C ILE A 72 65.94 7.12 -36.41
N SER A 73 66.61 7.82 -37.36
CA SER A 73 66.94 7.26 -38.66
C SER A 73 68.45 7.30 -38.87
N GLY A 74 69.10 6.12 -38.83
CA GLY A 74 70.57 6.06 -38.82
C GLY A 74 71.14 6.78 -37.56
N ASN A 75 72.10 7.69 -37.74
CA ASN A 75 72.68 8.50 -36.66
C ASN A 75 72.02 9.88 -36.48
N GLN A 76 70.83 10.10 -37.04
CA GLN A 76 70.12 11.38 -36.97
C GLN A 76 68.86 11.24 -36.15
N VAL A 77 68.67 12.09 -35.20
CA VAL A 77 67.40 12.30 -34.47
C VAL A 77 66.60 13.37 -35.17
N GLN A 78 65.48 13.04 -35.68
CA GLN A 78 64.56 14.00 -36.32
C GLN A 78 63.29 14.15 -35.51
N ALA A 79 62.89 15.36 -35.23
CA ALA A 79 61.57 15.65 -34.76
C ALA A 79 60.57 15.41 -35.91
N LEU A 80 59.55 14.60 -35.65
CA LEU A 80 58.46 14.41 -36.59
C LEU A 80 57.61 15.68 -36.55
N SER A 81 57.58 16.41 -37.67
CA SER A 81 56.64 17.50 -37.84
C SER A 81 55.31 16.99 -38.34
N GLY A 82 54.24 17.55 -37.88
CA GLY A 82 52.91 17.17 -38.33
C GLY A 82 51.85 17.45 -37.25
N PRO A 83 50.59 17.20 -37.62
CA PRO A 83 49.51 17.22 -36.61
C PRO A 83 49.66 16.05 -35.63
N ALA A 84 49.36 16.29 -34.35
CA ALA A 84 49.35 15.27 -33.32
C ALA A 84 48.17 15.46 -32.41
N ALA A 85 47.31 14.43 -32.35
CA ALA A 85 46.09 14.49 -31.57
C ALA A 85 46.20 13.63 -30.31
N THR A 86 45.76 14.20 -29.17
CA THR A 86 45.59 13.43 -27.93
C THR A 86 44.23 13.75 -27.33
N ILE A 87 43.64 12.75 -26.69
CA ILE A 87 42.41 12.91 -25.93
C ILE A 87 42.72 12.87 -24.44
N PHE A 88 42.35 13.91 -23.71
CA PHE A 88 42.59 14.03 -22.28
C PHE A 88 41.30 14.31 -21.51
N PRO A 89 41.05 13.65 -20.37
CA PRO A 89 41.85 12.54 -19.83
C PRO A 89 41.80 11.29 -20.73
N SER A 90 42.79 10.42 -20.61
CA SER A 90 42.93 9.18 -21.41
C SER A 90 42.08 8.02 -20.92
N THR A 91 41.29 8.22 -19.85
CA THR A 91 40.38 7.26 -19.27
C THR A 91 38.99 7.86 -19.10
N ALA A 92 37.96 7.11 -19.45
CA ALA A 92 36.58 7.54 -19.35
C ALA A 92 35.75 6.50 -18.59
N ASN A 93 35.59 6.72 -17.29
CA ASN A 93 34.74 5.89 -16.43
C ASN A 93 33.57 6.71 -15.93
N PHE A 94 32.35 6.33 -16.30
CA PHE A 94 31.10 7.01 -15.94
C PHE A 94 30.47 6.48 -14.65
N GLY A 95 31.06 5.42 -14.06
CA GLY A 95 30.53 4.78 -12.85
C GLY A 95 29.23 4.01 -13.13
N SER A 96 28.41 3.89 -12.09
CA SER A 96 27.12 3.19 -12.16
C SER A 96 25.97 4.18 -12.17
N VAL A 97 25.06 4.04 -13.13
CA VAL A 97 23.89 4.91 -13.34
C VAL A 97 22.65 4.03 -13.52
N THR A 98 21.52 4.42 -12.92
CA THR A 98 20.27 3.67 -13.08
C THR A 98 19.78 3.72 -14.53
N VAL A 99 19.40 2.56 -15.07
CA VAL A 99 18.84 2.45 -16.42
C VAL A 99 17.67 3.41 -16.59
N GLY A 100 17.68 4.17 -17.70
CA GLY A 100 16.67 5.19 -18.01
C GLY A 100 16.89 6.55 -17.35
N THR A 101 18.00 6.73 -16.60
CA THR A 101 18.43 8.03 -16.09
C THR A 101 19.77 8.44 -16.69
N SER A 102 20.13 9.71 -16.60
CA SER A 102 21.43 10.23 -17.07
C SER A 102 22.37 10.47 -15.89
N GLY A 103 23.60 10.03 -16.03
CA GLY A 103 24.69 10.38 -15.12
C GLY A 103 25.20 11.80 -15.34
N PRO A 104 26.20 12.23 -14.54
CA PRO A 104 26.83 13.53 -14.74
C PRO A 104 27.65 13.56 -16.04
N THR A 105 27.54 14.68 -16.78
CA THR A 105 28.33 14.94 -17.98
C THR A 105 29.83 14.93 -17.67
N ARG A 106 30.60 14.25 -18.50
CA ARG A 106 32.07 14.28 -18.45
C ARG A 106 32.64 15.00 -19.67
N VAL A 107 33.65 15.84 -19.42
CA VAL A 107 34.26 16.64 -20.48
C VAL A 107 35.66 16.11 -20.75
N PHE A 108 35.95 15.92 -22.02
CA PHE A 108 37.24 15.49 -22.56
C PHE A 108 37.76 16.59 -23.51
N SER A 109 39.07 16.75 -23.57
CA SER A 109 39.70 17.69 -24.49
C SER A 109 40.40 16.91 -25.59
N ILE A 110 40.17 17.28 -26.85
CA ILE A 110 41.03 16.91 -27.96
C ILE A 110 42.07 18.02 -28.11
N VAL A 111 43.32 17.63 -27.98
CA VAL A 111 44.44 18.56 -28.00
C VAL A 111 45.30 18.30 -29.22
N ASN A 112 45.60 19.35 -30.01
CA ASN A 112 46.61 19.28 -31.05
C ASN A 112 47.98 19.61 -30.44
N ASN A 113 48.76 18.59 -30.13
CA ASN A 113 50.14 18.74 -29.64
C ASN A 113 51.18 18.83 -30.78
N GLY A 114 50.73 18.82 -32.03
CA GLY A 114 51.58 18.94 -33.21
C GLY A 114 51.94 20.38 -33.57
N ASP A 115 52.83 20.51 -34.53
CA ASP A 115 53.29 21.81 -35.09
C ASP A 115 52.51 22.24 -36.34
N GLN A 116 51.60 21.35 -36.82
CA GLN A 116 50.71 21.62 -37.92
C GLN A 116 49.23 21.57 -37.49
N ALA A 117 48.37 22.14 -38.33
CA ALA A 117 46.95 22.13 -38.07
C ALA A 117 46.38 20.70 -38.07
N LEU A 118 45.64 20.37 -37.02
CA LEU A 118 44.90 19.11 -36.91
C LEU A 118 43.55 19.27 -37.58
N ALA A 119 43.30 18.57 -38.68
CA ALA A 119 42.01 18.54 -39.33
C ALA A 119 41.17 17.39 -38.75
N ILE A 120 40.06 17.72 -38.12
CA ILE A 120 39.11 16.75 -37.55
C ILE A 120 37.98 16.56 -38.57
N SER A 121 37.83 15.35 -39.07
CA SER A 121 36.78 14.96 -40.05
C SER A 121 35.50 14.48 -39.42
N SER A 122 35.59 13.76 -38.28
CA SER A 122 34.40 13.34 -37.51
C SER A 122 34.73 13.04 -36.06
N ILE A 123 33.74 13.21 -35.20
CA ILE A 123 33.74 12.76 -33.81
C ILE A 123 32.48 11.94 -33.60
N SER A 124 32.64 10.65 -33.31
CA SER A 124 31.51 9.73 -33.17
C SER A 124 31.71 8.76 -32.00
N ILE A 125 30.60 8.23 -31.50
CA ILE A 125 30.65 7.15 -30.51
C ILE A 125 30.20 5.88 -31.22
N ILE A 126 31.04 4.86 -31.18
CA ILE A 126 30.84 3.58 -31.84
C ILE A 126 30.87 2.42 -30.83
N GLY A 127 30.45 1.24 -31.27
CA GLY A 127 30.44 0.01 -30.46
C GLY A 127 29.04 -0.44 -30.07
N THR A 128 28.98 -1.62 -29.44
CA THR A 128 27.71 -2.30 -29.15
C THR A 128 26.78 -1.49 -28.24
N ASN A 129 27.34 -0.71 -27.31
CA ASN A 129 26.56 0.07 -26.35
C ASN A 129 26.66 1.59 -26.64
N ALA A 130 26.96 1.97 -27.88
CA ALA A 130 27.07 3.38 -28.28
C ALA A 130 25.79 4.20 -27.96
N SER A 131 24.62 3.58 -28.05
CA SER A 131 23.32 4.20 -27.74
C SER A 131 23.17 4.62 -26.28
N SER A 132 24.02 4.10 -25.39
CA SER A 132 24.04 4.51 -23.97
C SER A 132 24.90 5.73 -23.71
N PHE A 133 25.56 6.25 -24.71
CA PHE A 133 26.41 7.43 -24.61
C PHE A 133 26.00 8.45 -25.70
N SER A 134 26.00 9.70 -25.33
CA SER A 134 25.80 10.80 -26.29
C SER A 134 26.91 11.82 -26.15
N GLN A 135 27.26 12.52 -27.23
CA GLN A 135 28.29 13.52 -27.20
C GLN A 135 27.83 14.84 -27.84
N THR A 136 28.36 15.93 -27.30
CA THR A 136 28.37 17.26 -27.91
C THR A 136 29.79 17.80 -27.87
N ASN A 137 30.18 18.63 -28.84
CA ASN A 137 31.54 19.13 -28.86
C ASN A 137 31.60 20.58 -29.35
N THR A 138 32.73 21.26 -29.05
CA THR A 138 33.07 22.61 -29.48
C THR A 138 34.16 22.59 -30.58
N CYS A 139 34.44 21.41 -31.13
CA CYS A 139 35.53 21.25 -32.09
C CYS A 139 35.18 21.84 -33.44
N THR A 140 36.06 22.69 -33.94
CA THR A 140 36.03 23.16 -35.34
C THR A 140 36.71 22.14 -36.26
N ALA A 141 36.44 22.22 -37.54
CA ALA A 141 37.04 21.32 -38.52
C ALA A 141 38.58 21.32 -38.51
N THR A 142 39.18 22.34 -37.95
CA THR A 142 40.66 22.48 -37.83
C THR A 142 41.02 23.05 -36.47
N LEU A 143 41.95 22.40 -35.77
CA LEU A 143 42.59 22.95 -34.55
C LEU A 143 44.01 23.40 -34.89
N ALA A 144 44.31 24.66 -34.55
CA ALA A 144 45.66 25.20 -34.69
C ALA A 144 46.66 24.42 -33.81
N PRO A 145 47.98 24.49 -34.09
CA PRO A 145 48.99 23.96 -33.19
C PRO A 145 48.81 24.44 -31.74
N ASN A 146 48.97 23.56 -30.77
CA ASN A 146 48.81 23.81 -29.33
C ASN A 146 47.41 24.29 -28.90
N SER A 147 46.40 24.09 -29.74
CA SER A 147 45.01 24.38 -29.42
C SER A 147 44.25 23.12 -29.01
N ASN A 148 43.11 23.33 -28.35
CA ASN A 148 42.22 22.26 -27.96
C ASN A 148 40.76 22.59 -28.23
N CYS A 149 39.93 21.55 -28.24
CA CYS A 149 38.49 21.67 -28.17
C CYS A 149 37.89 20.64 -27.18
N SER A 150 36.68 20.86 -26.78
CA SER A 150 36.04 20.03 -25.77
C SER A 150 34.99 19.10 -26.38
N VAL A 151 34.96 17.85 -25.88
CA VAL A 151 33.90 16.86 -26.15
C VAL A 151 33.23 16.56 -24.79
N SER A 152 31.96 16.91 -24.68
CA SER A 152 31.11 16.56 -23.53
C SER A 152 30.40 15.25 -23.81
N ILE A 153 30.48 14.30 -22.90
CA ILE A 153 29.84 12.99 -23.04
C ILE A 153 28.93 12.75 -21.84
N ASP A 154 27.67 12.39 -22.16
CA ASP A 154 26.66 11.95 -21.21
C ASP A 154 26.51 10.43 -21.28
N PHE A 155 26.36 9.80 -20.14
CA PHE A 155 26.10 8.38 -20.02
C PHE A 155 24.66 8.14 -19.53
N SER A 156 23.82 7.53 -20.37
CA SER A 156 22.42 7.21 -20.11
C SER A 156 22.20 5.74 -20.45
N PRO A 157 22.46 4.81 -19.50
CA PRO A 157 22.42 3.37 -19.77
C PRO A 157 21.04 2.93 -20.22
N THR A 158 20.99 2.15 -21.30
CA THR A 158 19.77 1.53 -21.87
C THR A 158 19.52 0.12 -21.34
N SER A 159 20.51 -0.51 -20.69
CA SER A 159 20.39 -1.85 -20.08
C SER A 159 21.26 -1.97 -18.84
N ALA A 160 20.92 -2.92 -17.98
CA ALA A 160 21.70 -3.22 -16.78
C ALA A 160 22.98 -4.00 -17.13
N GLY A 161 24.02 -3.82 -16.32
CA GLY A 161 25.33 -4.45 -16.46
C GLY A 161 26.39 -3.51 -17.02
N PRO A 162 27.62 -4.02 -17.29
CA PRO A 162 28.70 -3.25 -17.85
C PRO A 162 28.42 -2.85 -19.30
N LEU A 163 28.65 -1.58 -19.61
CA LEU A 163 28.41 -0.98 -20.93
C LEU A 163 29.68 -0.33 -21.42
N LEU A 164 30.10 -0.70 -22.61
CA LEU A 164 31.33 -0.24 -23.25
C LEU A 164 31.00 0.37 -24.62
N ALA A 165 31.62 1.51 -24.90
CA ALA A 165 31.63 2.14 -26.22
C ALA A 165 33.00 2.75 -26.47
N THR A 166 33.22 3.31 -27.64
CA THR A 166 34.45 3.97 -28.03
C THR A 166 34.12 5.33 -28.62
N LEU A 167 34.69 6.38 -28.05
CA LEU A 167 34.76 7.66 -28.72
C LEU A 167 35.84 7.53 -29.81
N GLU A 168 35.47 7.83 -31.04
CA GLU A 168 36.34 7.83 -32.20
C GLU A 168 36.44 9.23 -32.78
N VAL A 169 37.66 9.70 -32.94
CA VAL A 169 37.99 10.99 -33.54
C VAL A 169 38.80 10.73 -34.80
N ALA A 170 38.17 10.89 -35.94
CA ALA A 170 38.87 10.80 -37.21
C ALA A 170 39.53 12.14 -37.57
N ASP A 171 40.81 12.10 -37.76
CA ASP A 171 41.65 13.30 -38.00
C ASP A 171 42.78 12.99 -39.01
N ASN A 172 43.66 13.94 -39.23
CA ASN A 172 44.81 13.79 -40.13
C ASN A 172 46.15 13.53 -39.37
N ALA A 173 46.09 13.25 -38.05
CA ALA A 173 47.27 12.89 -37.28
C ALA A 173 47.63 11.43 -37.46
N PRO A 174 48.91 11.03 -37.20
CA PRO A 174 49.31 9.63 -37.16
C PRO A 174 48.44 8.83 -36.19
N ALA A 175 48.14 7.57 -36.54
CA ALA A 175 47.28 6.65 -35.79
C ALA A 175 45.79 7.08 -35.73
N SER A 176 45.34 7.94 -36.63
CA SER A 176 43.92 8.21 -36.81
C SER A 176 43.18 6.94 -37.23
N PRO A 177 41.95 6.69 -36.69
CA PRO A 177 41.23 7.54 -35.73
C PRO A 177 41.80 7.44 -34.31
N GLN A 178 41.83 8.54 -33.58
CA GLN A 178 42.12 8.51 -32.16
C GLN A 178 40.94 7.90 -31.41
N THR A 179 41.20 7.09 -30.41
CA THR A 179 40.15 6.38 -29.71
C THR A 179 40.25 6.52 -28.19
N LEU A 180 39.07 6.59 -27.53
CA LEU A 180 38.94 6.58 -26.09
C LEU A 180 37.85 5.59 -25.70
N VAL A 181 38.20 4.58 -24.91
CA VAL A 181 37.22 3.62 -24.40
C VAL A 181 36.37 4.29 -23.33
N LEU A 182 35.05 4.27 -23.55
CA LEU A 182 34.04 4.74 -22.63
C LEU A 182 33.51 3.53 -21.86
N ASN A 183 33.55 3.58 -20.54
CA ASN A 183 33.01 2.52 -19.71
C ASN A 183 32.04 3.07 -18.65
N GLY A 184 30.97 2.36 -18.41
CA GLY A 184 29.97 2.63 -17.38
C GLY A 184 29.21 1.35 -17.04
N ALA A 185 28.41 1.40 -16.00
CA ALA A 185 27.54 0.30 -15.64
C ALA A 185 26.09 0.77 -15.45
N GLY A 186 25.17 0.11 -16.12
CA GLY A 186 23.73 0.30 -15.88
C GLY A 186 23.30 -0.45 -14.63
N LEU A 187 22.66 0.24 -13.70
CA LEU A 187 21.97 -0.40 -12.57
C LEU A 187 20.53 -0.67 -12.96
N ALA A 188 20.03 -1.87 -12.68
CA ALA A 188 18.63 -2.18 -12.91
C ALA A 188 17.75 -1.16 -12.18
N ALA A 189 16.74 -0.65 -12.88
CA ALA A 189 15.74 0.24 -12.31
C ALA A 189 14.76 -0.62 -11.50
N VAL A 190 14.87 -0.60 -10.18
CA VAL A 190 14.08 -1.44 -9.27
C VAL A 190 13.44 -0.54 -8.22
N PRO A 191 12.09 -0.47 -8.18
CA PRO A 191 11.40 0.12 -7.06
C PRO A 191 11.51 -0.81 -5.84
N ALA A 192 11.55 -0.24 -4.65
CA ALA A 192 11.55 -1.01 -3.41
C ALA A 192 10.77 -0.24 -2.35
N LEU A 193 9.93 -0.97 -1.61
CA LEU A 193 9.04 -0.39 -0.61
C LEU A 193 9.52 -0.74 0.80
N THR A 194 9.57 0.26 1.67
CA THR A 194 9.70 0.09 3.11
C THR A 194 8.54 0.78 3.83
N LEU A 195 8.04 0.13 4.90
CA LEU A 195 6.94 0.61 5.71
C LEU A 195 7.40 0.96 7.12
N SER A 196 6.91 2.07 7.65
CA SER A 196 7.16 2.48 9.04
C SER A 196 5.94 3.19 9.64
N PRO A 197 5.45 2.75 10.82
CA PRO A 197 5.79 1.51 11.52
C PRO A 197 5.23 0.28 10.80
N THR A 198 5.82 -0.90 11.01
CA THR A 198 5.32 -2.18 10.48
C THR A 198 4.14 -2.73 11.28
N ALA A 199 3.91 -2.22 12.49
CA ALA A 199 2.81 -2.57 13.38
C ALA A 199 2.29 -1.28 14.04
N PRO A 200 1.24 -0.65 13.51
CA PRO A 200 0.65 0.53 14.11
C PRO A 200 -0.08 0.15 15.41
N SER A 201 0.04 1.01 16.43
CA SER A 201 -0.60 0.81 17.73
C SER A 201 -1.83 1.70 17.85
N PHE A 202 -2.96 1.09 18.18
CA PHE A 202 -4.22 1.80 18.39
C PHE A 202 -4.60 1.79 19.87
N PRO A 203 -5.04 2.92 20.44
CA PRO A 203 -5.58 2.94 21.79
C PRO A 203 -6.89 2.16 21.84
N THR A 204 -7.20 1.61 23.02
CA THR A 204 -8.51 1.03 23.28
C THR A 204 -9.56 2.15 23.26
N ILE A 205 -10.58 2.00 22.46
CA ILE A 205 -11.69 2.98 22.34
C ILE A 205 -13.04 2.27 22.48
N THR A 206 -14.10 3.05 22.65
CA THR A 206 -15.45 2.51 22.74
C THR A 206 -16.00 2.22 21.34
N GLN A 207 -16.72 1.14 21.19
CA GLN A 207 -17.53 0.84 19.99
C GLN A 207 -18.34 2.07 19.56
N GLU A 208 -18.47 2.32 18.25
CA GLU A 208 -19.16 3.48 17.66
C GLU A 208 -18.45 4.83 17.91
N THR A 209 -17.21 4.83 18.38
CA THR A 209 -16.38 6.03 18.44
C THR A 209 -15.24 5.95 17.41
N THR A 210 -14.74 7.11 17.00
CA THR A 210 -13.62 7.19 16.06
C THR A 210 -12.31 7.42 16.80
N GLY A 211 -11.35 6.57 16.57
CA GLY A 211 -10.01 6.70 17.13
C GLY A 211 -9.15 7.74 16.37
N THR A 212 -8.11 8.22 17.05
CA THR A 212 -7.10 9.07 16.39
C THR A 212 -6.36 8.28 15.31
N PRO A 213 -6.28 8.81 14.08
CA PRO A 213 -5.57 8.12 13.02
C PRO A 213 -4.09 7.88 13.34
N GLN A 214 -3.61 6.70 12.98
CA GLN A 214 -2.19 6.34 12.99
C GLN A 214 -1.61 6.52 11.60
N THR A 215 -0.40 7.06 11.53
CA THR A 215 0.29 7.29 10.26
C THR A 215 1.22 6.14 9.94
N LEU A 216 1.06 5.54 8.79
CA LEU A 216 2.01 4.63 8.15
C LEU A 216 2.72 5.39 7.05
N THR A 217 4.04 5.37 7.05
CA THR A 217 4.87 5.97 6.00
C THR A 217 5.38 4.88 5.07
N ILE A 218 5.10 5.02 3.79
CA ILE A 218 5.71 4.26 2.71
C ILE A 218 6.90 5.07 2.22
N THR A 219 8.09 4.46 2.17
CA THR A 219 9.28 5.06 1.58
C THR A 219 9.75 4.18 0.43
N ASN A 220 10.05 4.82 -0.70
CA ASN A 220 10.73 4.16 -1.80
C ASN A 220 12.23 4.06 -1.50
N SER A 221 12.68 2.89 -1.07
CA SER A 221 14.10 2.59 -0.81
C SER A 221 14.84 2.10 -2.05
N GLY A 222 14.16 2.01 -3.20
CA GLY A 222 14.73 1.61 -4.47
C GLY A 222 15.39 2.76 -5.23
N ASN A 223 15.84 2.47 -6.43
CA ASN A 223 16.48 3.42 -7.35
C ASN A 223 15.60 3.78 -8.56
N ALA A 224 14.37 3.28 -8.61
CA ALA A 224 13.35 3.60 -9.62
C ALA A 224 12.08 4.14 -8.95
N PRO A 225 11.22 4.90 -9.66
CA PRO A 225 9.93 5.34 -9.15
C PRO A 225 9.08 4.14 -8.70
N LEU A 226 8.44 4.27 -7.54
CA LEU A 226 7.54 3.27 -6.96
C LEU A 226 6.08 3.72 -7.19
N HIS A 227 5.25 2.83 -7.72
CA HIS A 227 3.83 3.09 -7.96
C HIS A 227 2.96 2.25 -7.02
N ILE A 228 2.11 2.93 -6.26
CA ILE A 228 1.10 2.27 -5.42
C ILE A 228 -0.19 2.19 -6.24
N SER A 229 -0.65 0.98 -6.54
CA SER A 229 -1.86 0.75 -7.32
C SER A 229 -3.12 0.65 -6.48
N SER A 230 -3.03 0.11 -5.25
CA SER A 230 -4.16 0.07 -4.32
C SER A 230 -3.73 -0.03 -2.86
N VAL A 231 -4.59 0.49 -1.98
CA VAL A 231 -4.52 0.33 -0.53
C VAL A 231 -5.89 -0.13 -0.06
N ALA A 232 -5.99 -1.33 0.50
CA ALA A 232 -7.26 -1.94 0.87
C ALA A 232 -7.17 -2.69 2.20
N GLY A 233 -8.28 -2.71 2.94
CA GLY A 233 -8.44 -3.57 4.11
C GLY A 233 -9.00 -4.93 3.73
N ALA A 234 -8.50 -5.98 4.39
CA ALA A 234 -8.97 -7.35 4.26
C ALA A 234 -9.31 -7.94 5.64
N ASP A 235 -9.99 -9.08 5.61
CA ASP A 235 -10.51 -9.82 6.77
C ASP A 235 -9.58 -9.88 7.98
N PRO A 236 -10.14 -10.14 9.19
CA PRO A 236 -11.53 -10.48 9.49
C PRO A 236 -12.47 -9.29 9.76
N ASN A 237 -11.98 -8.09 10.10
CA ASN A 237 -12.81 -6.94 10.44
C ASN A 237 -12.39 -5.67 9.67
N PRO A 238 -12.39 -5.66 8.34
CA PRO A 238 -11.88 -4.54 7.56
C PRO A 238 -12.71 -3.25 7.76
N SER A 239 -14.01 -3.38 8.05
CA SER A 239 -14.90 -2.23 8.26
C SER A 239 -14.63 -1.46 9.56
N ASP A 240 -13.87 -2.06 10.50
CA ASP A 240 -13.48 -1.39 11.73
C ASP A 240 -12.29 -0.44 11.54
N PHE A 241 -11.67 -0.45 10.37
CA PHE A 241 -10.54 0.40 10.04
C PHE A 241 -10.82 1.20 8.77
N SER A 242 -10.65 2.49 8.84
CA SER A 242 -10.75 3.37 7.67
C SER A 242 -9.36 3.82 7.23
N PHE A 243 -9.18 4.00 5.93
CA PHE A 243 -7.89 4.34 5.33
C PHE A 243 -8.02 5.55 4.43
N THR A 244 -7.08 6.47 4.57
CA THR A 244 -6.86 7.55 3.60
C THR A 244 -5.38 7.62 3.30
N ASN A 245 -5.01 7.94 2.06
CA ASN A 245 -3.60 8.05 1.69
C ASN A 245 -3.38 9.18 0.68
N ASN A 246 -2.14 9.62 0.57
CA ASN A 246 -1.69 10.59 -0.43
C ASN A 246 -0.77 9.96 -1.49
N CYS A 247 -0.76 8.63 -1.61
CA CYS A 247 0.08 7.85 -2.53
C CYS A 247 -0.48 7.83 -3.96
N THR A 248 -0.84 8.97 -4.52
CA THR A 248 -1.52 9.08 -5.82
C THR A 248 -0.60 9.29 -7.01
N ALA A 249 0.65 9.68 -6.74
CA ALA A 249 1.70 9.87 -7.75
C ALA A 249 2.83 8.86 -7.55
N ALA A 250 3.65 8.67 -8.59
CA ALA A 250 4.86 7.89 -8.48
C ALA A 250 5.79 8.46 -7.41
N ILE A 251 6.25 7.63 -6.49
CA ILE A 251 7.16 7.99 -5.42
C ILE A 251 8.59 7.90 -5.94
N ALA A 252 9.27 9.02 -6.07
CA ALA A 252 10.67 9.05 -6.50
C ALA A 252 11.58 8.26 -5.54
N PRO A 253 12.78 7.81 -5.98
CA PRO A 253 13.77 7.23 -5.08
C PRO A 253 14.01 8.10 -3.84
N ALA A 254 14.06 7.50 -2.65
CA ALA A 254 14.12 8.13 -1.33
C ALA A 254 12.90 9.02 -0.98
N GLY A 255 11.90 9.14 -1.86
CA GLY A 255 10.63 9.82 -1.57
C GLY A 255 9.72 8.97 -0.71
N ASN A 256 8.64 9.60 -0.20
CA ASN A 256 7.67 8.92 0.64
C ASN A 256 6.24 9.40 0.38
N CYS A 257 5.28 8.59 0.81
CA CYS A 257 3.88 8.94 0.97
C CYS A 257 3.33 8.36 2.28
N THR A 258 2.13 8.76 2.68
CA THR A 258 1.55 8.35 3.95
C THR A 258 0.18 7.73 3.78
N ILE A 259 -0.11 6.74 4.63
CA ILE A 259 -1.44 6.17 4.83
C ILE A 259 -1.86 6.51 6.26
N LEU A 260 -3.01 7.12 6.41
CA LEU A 260 -3.66 7.33 7.69
C LEU A 260 -4.65 6.20 7.93
N VAL A 261 -4.50 5.50 9.06
CA VAL A 261 -5.37 4.40 9.46
C VAL A 261 -6.09 4.81 10.73
N ALA A 262 -7.42 4.89 10.70
CA ALA A 262 -8.24 5.18 11.86
C ALA A 262 -9.00 3.92 12.28
N PHE A 263 -9.05 3.64 13.58
CA PHE A 263 -9.84 2.56 14.16
C PHE A 263 -11.23 3.06 14.51
N ASN A 264 -12.29 2.47 13.93
CA ASN A 264 -13.70 2.83 14.09
C ASN A 264 -14.51 1.57 14.36
N PRO A 265 -14.42 0.98 15.55
CA PRO A 265 -14.99 -0.34 15.82
C PRO A 265 -16.52 -0.36 15.75
N ILE A 266 -17.06 -1.29 14.98
CA ILE A 266 -18.49 -1.58 14.91
C ILE A 266 -18.93 -2.68 15.89
N GLY A 267 -17.97 -3.41 16.50
CA GLY A 267 -18.20 -4.43 17.51
C GLY A 267 -17.21 -4.34 18.67
N PRO A 268 -17.55 -4.87 19.86
CA PRO A 268 -16.65 -4.89 21.01
C PRO A 268 -15.61 -6.01 20.92
N GLY A 269 -14.60 -5.93 21.79
CA GLY A 269 -13.54 -6.93 21.91
C GLY A 269 -12.35 -6.65 21.02
N GLN A 270 -11.55 -7.68 20.77
CA GLN A 270 -10.40 -7.58 19.87
C GLN A 270 -10.87 -7.53 18.42
N ARG A 271 -10.42 -6.52 17.71
CA ARG A 271 -10.70 -6.29 16.29
C ARG A 271 -9.41 -6.35 15.51
N THR A 272 -9.40 -7.09 14.42
CA THR A 272 -8.21 -7.27 13.60
C THR A 272 -8.56 -7.12 12.13
N ALA A 273 -7.60 -6.61 11.36
CA ALA A 273 -7.68 -6.55 9.91
C ALA A 273 -6.29 -6.64 9.31
N THR A 274 -6.21 -6.85 8.02
CA THR A 274 -4.98 -6.77 7.25
C THR A 274 -5.07 -5.61 6.28
N LEU A 275 -4.15 -4.66 6.36
CA LEU A 275 -3.98 -3.64 5.34
C LEU A 275 -3.11 -4.22 4.24
N THR A 276 -3.61 -4.26 3.02
CA THR A 276 -2.91 -4.75 1.84
C THR A 276 -2.57 -3.56 0.94
N ILE A 277 -1.30 -3.44 0.58
CA ILE A 277 -0.76 -2.41 -0.30
C ILE A 277 -0.25 -3.10 -1.55
N THR A 278 -0.87 -2.84 -2.69
CA THR A 278 -0.43 -3.36 -3.98
C THR A 278 0.41 -2.31 -4.68
N ASP A 279 1.61 -2.70 -5.08
CA ASP A 279 2.62 -1.83 -5.67
C ASP A 279 3.40 -2.57 -6.78
N ASP A 280 4.38 -1.93 -7.39
CA ASP A 280 5.26 -2.52 -8.41
C ASP A 280 6.64 -2.93 -7.88
N ALA A 281 6.86 -2.89 -6.55
CA ALA A 281 8.09 -3.40 -5.94
C ALA A 281 8.07 -4.92 -5.77
N GLN A 282 9.25 -5.49 -5.61
CA GLN A 282 9.38 -6.91 -5.31
C GLN A 282 8.71 -7.25 -3.97
N GLY A 283 7.94 -8.33 -3.95
CA GLY A 283 7.20 -8.79 -2.76
C GLY A 283 5.80 -8.21 -2.63
N SER A 284 5.33 -7.46 -3.64
CA SER A 284 3.94 -7.00 -3.70
C SER A 284 2.96 -8.18 -3.83
N PRO A 285 1.79 -8.13 -3.17
CA PRO A 285 1.34 -7.05 -2.28
C PRO A 285 2.00 -7.09 -0.89
N GLN A 286 2.25 -5.92 -0.31
CA GLN A 286 2.72 -5.78 1.06
C GLN A 286 1.53 -5.88 2.03
N SER A 287 1.77 -6.43 3.23
CA SER A 287 0.73 -6.63 4.23
C SER A 287 1.12 -6.05 5.59
N VAL A 288 0.18 -5.33 6.21
CA VAL A 288 0.32 -4.80 7.57
C VAL A 288 -0.81 -5.34 8.42
N SER A 289 -0.47 -6.03 9.50
CA SER A 289 -1.47 -6.50 10.46
C SER A 289 -1.95 -5.35 11.34
N LEU A 290 -3.26 -5.17 11.42
CA LEU A 290 -3.92 -4.20 12.27
C LEU A 290 -4.60 -4.95 13.41
N SER A 291 -4.43 -4.47 14.66
CA SER A 291 -5.08 -5.04 15.83
C SER A 291 -5.38 -3.94 16.83
N ALA A 292 -6.62 -3.91 17.32
CA ALA A 292 -7.09 -2.95 18.30
C ALA A 292 -8.15 -3.59 19.20
N ILE A 293 -8.41 -2.97 20.35
CA ILE A 293 -9.43 -3.41 21.30
C ILE A 293 -10.53 -2.35 21.38
N ALA A 294 -11.78 -2.80 21.28
CA ALA A 294 -12.96 -1.97 21.46
C ALA A 294 -13.68 -2.35 22.77
N ASN A 295 -13.95 -1.36 23.59
CA ASN A 295 -14.89 -1.51 24.69
C ASN A 295 -16.34 -1.55 24.14
N PRO A 296 -17.27 -2.27 24.78
CA PRO A 296 -18.67 -2.24 24.35
C PRO A 296 -19.24 -0.80 24.47
N ALA A 297 -20.16 -0.48 23.59
CA ALA A 297 -20.84 0.82 23.58
C ALA A 297 -21.51 1.12 24.91
N PHE A 298 -22.08 0.11 25.52
CA PHE A 298 -22.58 0.17 26.90
C PHE A 298 -22.59 -1.23 27.51
N THR A 299 -22.73 -1.28 28.85
CA THR A 299 -22.92 -2.51 29.61
C THR A 299 -24.25 -2.45 30.34
N ALA A 300 -24.90 -3.61 30.50
CA ALA A 300 -26.14 -3.72 31.27
C ALA A 300 -25.87 -4.57 32.52
N GLY A 301 -26.37 -4.12 33.64
CA GLY A 301 -26.13 -4.80 34.92
C GLY A 301 -27.13 -4.39 36.01
N VAL A 302 -26.89 -4.92 37.19
CA VAL A 302 -27.69 -4.58 38.38
C VAL A 302 -27.29 -3.21 38.92
N ALA A 303 -28.29 -2.37 39.19
CA ALA A 303 -28.02 -1.08 39.82
C ALA A 303 -27.52 -1.26 41.26
N PRO A 304 -26.82 -0.27 41.83
CA PRO A 304 -26.40 -0.31 43.23
C PRO A 304 -27.58 -0.60 44.20
N GLY A 305 -27.49 -1.62 45.03
CA GLY A 305 -28.57 -2.05 45.90
C GLY A 305 -29.65 -2.95 45.28
N GLY A 306 -29.55 -3.19 43.96
CA GLY A 306 -30.45 -4.13 43.25
C GLY A 306 -30.03 -5.60 43.46
N ALA A 307 -30.86 -6.51 42.98
CA ALA A 307 -30.62 -7.94 43.00
C ALA A 307 -31.01 -8.60 41.64
N THR A 308 -30.33 -9.69 41.29
CA THR A 308 -30.69 -10.54 40.17
C THR A 308 -31.77 -11.57 40.50
N THR A 309 -32.13 -11.71 41.79
CA THR A 309 -33.11 -12.69 42.25
C THR A 309 -34.20 -11.96 43.07
N ALA A 310 -35.43 -12.26 42.79
CA ALA A 310 -36.58 -11.81 43.56
C ALA A 310 -37.44 -13.01 43.94
N SER A 311 -37.99 -13.00 45.17
CA SER A 311 -38.92 -14.03 45.67
C SER A 311 -40.22 -13.37 46.08
N VAL A 312 -41.34 -13.78 45.44
CA VAL A 312 -42.66 -13.25 45.69
C VAL A 312 -43.71 -14.35 45.82
N THR A 313 -44.79 -14.06 46.51
CA THR A 313 -45.99 -14.92 46.44
C THR A 313 -46.81 -14.63 45.19
N ALA A 314 -47.55 -15.61 44.70
CA ALA A 314 -48.45 -15.42 43.54
C ALA A 314 -49.42 -14.24 43.82
N GLY A 315 -49.57 -13.36 42.85
CA GLY A 315 -50.34 -12.12 42.94
C GLY A 315 -49.52 -10.90 43.34
N GLN A 316 -48.25 -11.04 43.70
CA GLN A 316 -47.32 -9.94 44.01
C GLN A 316 -46.44 -9.57 42.83
N VAL A 317 -45.84 -8.41 42.92
CA VAL A 317 -44.94 -7.83 41.91
C VAL A 317 -43.50 -8.01 42.38
N ALA A 318 -42.67 -8.66 41.56
CA ALA A 318 -41.22 -8.66 41.72
C ALA A 318 -40.64 -7.41 41.02
N GLN A 319 -39.67 -6.79 41.65
CA GLN A 319 -38.96 -5.64 41.06
C GLN A 319 -37.46 -5.89 41.03
N TYR A 320 -36.85 -5.48 39.91
CA TYR A 320 -35.41 -5.56 39.72
C TYR A 320 -34.92 -4.18 39.31
N GLN A 321 -33.95 -3.66 40.08
CA GLN A 321 -33.28 -2.40 39.77
C GLN A 321 -32.04 -2.67 38.92
N LEU A 322 -32.08 -2.27 37.69
CA LEU A 322 -31.03 -2.45 36.72
C LEU A 322 -30.50 -1.11 36.22
N GLN A 323 -29.35 -1.11 35.59
CA GLN A 323 -28.79 0.07 34.98
C GLN A 323 -28.09 -0.26 33.67
N LEU A 324 -28.09 0.68 32.75
CA LEU A 324 -27.22 0.71 31.59
C LEU A 324 -26.07 1.69 31.88
N THR A 325 -24.84 1.24 31.68
CA THR A 325 -23.65 2.08 31.83
C THR A 325 -23.01 2.27 30.46
N PRO A 326 -23.07 3.48 29.87
CA PRO A 326 -22.43 3.74 28.59
C PRO A 326 -20.91 3.72 28.71
N GLY A 327 -20.26 3.24 27.67
CA GLY A 327 -18.82 3.39 27.50
C GLY A 327 -18.43 4.84 27.23
N PRO A 328 -17.17 5.22 27.45
CA PRO A 328 -16.69 6.57 27.20
C PRO A 328 -17.00 7.05 25.76
N GLY A 329 -17.62 8.21 25.63
CA GLY A 329 -17.95 8.83 24.35
C GLY A 329 -19.22 8.28 23.68
N TYR A 330 -19.86 7.23 24.20
CA TYR A 330 -21.12 6.72 23.64
C TYR A 330 -22.32 7.45 24.23
N SER A 331 -23.31 7.76 23.36
CA SER A 331 -24.64 8.21 23.72
C SER A 331 -25.67 7.66 22.74
N GLY A 332 -26.84 7.25 23.25
CA GLY A 332 -27.87 6.68 22.38
C GLY A 332 -29.10 6.19 23.16
N ASN A 333 -30.08 5.66 22.43
CA ASN A 333 -31.27 5.03 23.01
C ASN A 333 -31.15 3.52 22.87
N VAL A 334 -31.33 2.83 24.00
CA VAL A 334 -31.32 1.37 24.08
C VAL A 334 -32.74 0.90 24.29
N SER A 335 -33.29 0.14 23.33
CA SER A 335 -34.57 -0.53 23.49
C SER A 335 -34.39 -1.79 24.34
N LEU A 336 -35.41 -2.11 25.14
CA LEU A 336 -35.40 -3.23 26.05
C LEU A 336 -36.58 -4.16 25.77
N VAL A 337 -36.27 -5.46 25.74
CA VAL A 337 -37.29 -6.50 25.58
C VAL A 337 -37.18 -7.46 26.75
N CYS A 338 -38.35 -7.84 27.32
CA CYS A 338 -38.44 -8.82 28.39
C CYS A 338 -39.02 -10.10 27.88
N SER A 339 -38.44 -11.23 28.25
CA SER A 339 -38.95 -12.59 27.94
C SER A 339 -38.77 -13.54 29.10
N GLY A 340 -39.34 -14.74 29.02
CA GLY A 340 -39.17 -15.79 30.05
C GLY A 340 -40.06 -15.63 31.28
N ALA A 341 -41.05 -14.73 31.26
CA ALA A 341 -42.06 -14.67 32.33
C ALA A 341 -42.87 -15.97 32.39
N PRO A 342 -43.12 -16.54 33.59
CA PRO A 342 -43.91 -17.75 33.74
C PRO A 342 -45.36 -17.53 33.34
N LEU A 343 -46.07 -18.64 33.09
CA LEU A 343 -47.48 -18.57 32.72
C LEU A 343 -48.27 -17.79 33.78
N GLY A 344 -49.14 -16.89 33.33
CA GLY A 344 -49.92 -16.02 34.22
C GLY A 344 -49.16 -14.86 34.83
N ALA A 345 -47.89 -14.67 34.47
CA ALA A 345 -47.14 -13.46 34.84
C ALA A 345 -46.93 -12.55 33.63
N THR A 346 -46.83 -11.26 33.89
CA THR A 346 -46.48 -10.24 32.90
C THR A 346 -45.20 -9.54 33.28
N CYS A 347 -44.26 -9.45 32.34
CA CYS A 347 -43.05 -8.68 32.52
C CYS A 347 -43.19 -7.31 31.86
N HIS A 348 -42.85 -6.28 32.59
CA HIS A 348 -42.85 -4.90 32.12
C HIS A 348 -41.45 -4.29 32.27
N VAL A 349 -40.98 -3.70 31.23
CA VAL A 349 -39.71 -2.98 31.12
C VAL A 349 -39.94 -1.70 30.33
N PRO A 350 -39.23 -0.59 30.59
CA PRO A 350 -39.28 0.57 29.71
C PRO A 350 -38.98 0.19 28.25
N SER A 351 -39.75 0.75 27.32
CA SER A 351 -39.53 0.45 25.90
C SER A 351 -38.14 0.91 25.41
N SER A 352 -37.61 1.96 26.01
CA SER A 352 -36.24 2.41 25.77
C SER A 352 -35.68 3.17 26.96
N VAL A 353 -34.33 3.16 27.07
CA VAL A 353 -33.56 3.93 28.05
C VAL A 353 -32.52 4.73 27.30
N SER A 354 -32.49 6.04 27.52
CA SER A 354 -31.45 6.92 26.98
C SER A 354 -30.20 6.85 27.83
N VAL A 355 -29.07 6.65 27.22
CA VAL A 355 -27.75 6.63 27.84
C VAL A 355 -26.88 7.74 27.27
N ALA A 356 -26.15 8.46 28.11
CA ALA A 356 -25.30 9.57 27.67
C ALA A 356 -24.17 9.82 28.67
N ASN A 357 -23.04 10.29 28.14
CA ASN A 357 -21.96 10.91 28.92
C ASN A 357 -21.40 10.08 30.09
N SER A 358 -21.22 8.77 29.89
CA SER A 358 -20.63 7.83 30.87
C SER A 358 -21.40 7.75 32.19
N ALA A 359 -22.59 8.36 32.31
CA ALA A 359 -23.41 8.28 33.50
C ALA A 359 -24.31 7.03 33.44
N PRO A 360 -24.36 6.19 34.52
CA PRO A 360 -25.29 5.08 34.57
C PRO A 360 -26.73 5.55 34.51
N SER A 361 -27.53 4.90 33.64
CA SER A 361 -28.96 5.18 33.47
C SER A 361 -29.77 4.04 34.13
N PRO A 362 -30.34 4.27 35.32
CA PRO A 362 -31.10 3.24 36.04
C PRO A 362 -32.48 3.02 35.38
N PHE A 363 -32.97 1.79 35.45
CA PHE A 363 -34.32 1.42 35.05
C PHE A 363 -34.85 0.27 35.92
N THR A 364 -36.16 0.12 35.98
CA THR A 364 -36.80 -0.91 36.76
C THR A 364 -37.53 -1.90 35.86
N VAL A 365 -37.28 -3.18 36.11
CA VAL A 365 -38.04 -4.29 35.54
C VAL A 365 -39.04 -4.77 36.58
N THR A 366 -40.31 -4.88 36.19
CA THR A 366 -41.36 -5.40 37.07
C THR A 366 -41.95 -6.67 36.45
N VAL A 367 -42.12 -7.70 37.28
CA VAL A 367 -42.82 -8.91 36.90
C VAL A 367 -44.02 -9.09 37.82
N ALA A 368 -45.18 -8.80 37.28
CA ALA A 368 -46.44 -8.99 37.99
C ALA A 368 -46.92 -10.43 37.86
N THR A 369 -47.08 -11.10 38.98
CA THR A 369 -47.63 -12.47 39.03
C THR A 369 -49.13 -12.45 39.32
N SER A 370 -49.87 -13.41 38.81
CA SER A 370 -51.33 -13.52 39.06
C SER A 370 -51.61 -14.39 40.27
N GLY A 371 -52.33 -13.83 41.24
CA GLY A 371 -52.92 -14.58 42.35
C GLY A 371 -54.28 -15.18 41.96
N GLY A 372 -54.60 -16.28 42.56
CA GLY A 372 -55.93 -16.84 42.41
C GLY A 372 -57.01 -15.94 42.98
N ALA A 373 -57.88 -15.39 42.13
CA ALA A 373 -59.14 -14.88 42.61
C ALA A 373 -60.00 -16.09 43.05
N MET A 374 -60.40 -16.14 44.30
CA MET A 374 -61.42 -17.11 44.67
C MET A 374 -62.67 -16.80 43.88
N LEU A 375 -62.98 -17.65 42.92
CA LEU A 375 -64.29 -17.56 42.22
C LEU A 375 -65.38 -17.84 43.27
N PRO A 376 -66.47 -17.05 43.29
CA PRO A 376 -67.64 -17.39 44.04
C PRO A 376 -68.16 -18.75 43.57
N PRO A 377 -68.81 -19.56 44.44
CA PRO A 377 -69.23 -20.90 44.11
C PRO A 377 -70.15 -20.90 42.90
N SER A 378 -69.80 -21.70 41.86
CA SER A 378 -70.55 -21.77 40.59
C SER A 378 -71.92 -22.32 40.82
N ILE A 379 -72.91 -21.53 40.45
CA ILE A 379 -74.31 -22.01 40.31
C ILE A 379 -74.35 -23.01 39.15
N PRO A 380 -74.87 -24.23 39.31
CA PRO A 380 -74.92 -25.24 38.25
C PRO A 380 -75.87 -24.82 37.14
N ILE A 381 -75.34 -24.47 35.98
CA ILE A 381 -76.10 -24.17 34.77
C ILE A 381 -76.52 -25.55 34.14
N ARG A 382 -77.83 -25.84 34.11
CA ARG A 382 -78.38 -26.96 33.39
C ARG A 382 -78.33 -26.70 31.86
N PHE A 383 -77.60 -27.48 31.14
CA PHE A 383 -77.60 -27.47 29.69
C PHE A 383 -78.79 -28.34 29.16
N THR A 384 -79.67 -27.74 28.38
CA THR A 384 -80.63 -28.47 27.52
C THR A 384 -79.94 -28.78 26.20
N PRO A 385 -80.06 -30.04 25.70
CA PRO A 385 -79.42 -30.37 24.41
C PRO A 385 -80.25 -29.80 23.24
N VAL A 386 -79.57 -28.99 22.41
CA VAL A 386 -80.14 -28.52 21.12
C VAL A 386 -79.79 -29.59 20.07
N SER A 387 -80.92 -30.16 19.51
CA SER A 387 -80.91 -31.23 18.44
C SER A 387 -80.13 -30.69 17.19
N GLY A 388 -79.26 -31.55 16.74
CA GLY A 388 -78.55 -31.32 15.50
C GLY A 388 -79.41 -31.37 14.25
N GLN A 389 -79.28 -30.40 13.41
CA GLN A 389 -79.54 -30.55 11.97
C GLN A 389 -79.17 -29.21 11.28
N ARG A 390 -78.09 -29.24 10.51
CA ARG A 390 -77.74 -28.40 9.33
C ARG A 390 -76.27 -27.98 9.23
N VAL A 391 -75.44 -29.02 9.01
CA VAL A 391 -74.03 -28.71 8.67
C VAL A 391 -73.57 -29.31 7.32
N LEU A 392 -74.51 -29.89 6.55
CA LEU A 392 -74.15 -30.68 5.36
C LEU A 392 -73.93 -29.88 4.04
N PRO A 393 -74.41 -28.64 3.80
CA PRO A 393 -74.18 -28.03 2.49
C PRO A 393 -72.88 -27.22 2.34
N LEU A 394 -72.09 -26.97 3.42
CA LEU A 394 -70.84 -26.11 3.33
C LEU A 394 -69.61 -26.93 2.97
N LEU A 395 -69.57 -28.23 3.18
CA LEU A 395 -68.40 -29.08 2.84
C LEU A 395 -68.34 -29.40 1.35
N THR A 396 -69.46 -29.40 0.60
CA THR A 396 -69.46 -29.65 -0.84
C THR A 396 -68.96 -28.45 -1.68
N LEU A 397 -69.15 -27.21 -1.21
CA LEU A 397 -68.71 -26.04 -1.93
C LEU A 397 -67.21 -25.87 -1.83
N GLY A 398 -66.61 -26.26 -0.70
CA GLY A 398 -65.17 -26.22 -0.51
C GLY A 398 -64.35 -27.19 -1.40
N LEU A 399 -64.96 -28.37 -1.66
CA LEU A 399 -64.32 -29.42 -2.49
C LEU A 399 -64.35 -29.07 -3.98
N VAL A 400 -65.42 -28.38 -4.46
CA VAL A 400 -65.52 -27.95 -5.86
C VAL A 400 -64.49 -26.82 -6.16
N LEU A 401 -64.27 -25.92 -5.21
CA LEU A 401 -63.27 -24.86 -5.39
C LEU A 401 -61.82 -25.38 -5.41
N LEU A 402 -61.51 -26.42 -4.64
CA LEU A 402 -60.21 -27.06 -4.61
C LEU A 402 -59.88 -27.81 -5.92
N VAL A 403 -60.86 -28.38 -6.58
CA VAL A 403 -60.69 -29.05 -7.87
C VAL A 403 -60.56 -28.06 -9.01
N ALA A 404 -61.18 -26.87 -8.93
CA ALA A 404 -61.05 -25.80 -9.94
C ALA A 404 -59.64 -25.18 -9.93
N VAL A 405 -59.03 -25.03 -8.75
CA VAL A 405 -57.67 -24.50 -8.64
C VAL A 405 -56.62 -25.48 -9.13
N LYS A 406 -56.86 -26.79 -9.03
CA LYS A 406 -55.90 -27.80 -9.50
C LYS A 406 -55.84 -27.93 -11.02
N ASN A 407 -56.93 -27.58 -11.74
CA ASN A 407 -56.97 -27.65 -13.21
C ASN A 407 -56.41 -26.43 -13.94
N LEU A 408 -56.03 -25.33 -13.20
CA LEU A 408 -55.40 -24.15 -13.75
C LEU A 408 -53.87 -24.20 -13.76
N ARG A 409 -53.25 -25.29 -13.29
CA ARG A 409 -51.81 -25.51 -13.31
C ARG A 409 -51.42 -26.55 -14.36
N ARG A 410 -51.48 -26.21 -15.64
CA ARG A 410 -50.74 -26.93 -16.69
C ARG A 410 -49.74 -26.00 -17.30
N PRO A 411 -48.47 -26.40 -17.41
CA PRO A 411 -47.40 -25.53 -17.96
C PRO A 411 -47.54 -25.49 -19.49
N ARG A 412 -47.42 -24.29 -20.05
CA ARG A 412 -47.07 -24.05 -21.45
C ARG A 412 -45.70 -23.47 -21.52
N ASN A 413 -44.80 -24.21 -22.16
CA ASN A 413 -43.48 -23.74 -22.61
C ASN A 413 -43.64 -22.61 -23.61
N ALA A 414 -42.82 -21.57 -23.48
CA ALA A 414 -42.01 -20.94 -24.53
C ALA A 414 -41.67 -19.49 -24.19
N GLU A 415 -40.41 -19.24 -24.18
CA GLU A 415 -39.67 -18.04 -24.61
C GLU A 415 -40.29 -16.63 -24.47
N GLY A 416 -39.53 -15.75 -23.80
CA GLY A 416 -39.66 -14.28 -24.02
C GLY A 416 -39.44 -13.44 -22.77
N ARG A 417 -38.36 -12.73 -22.77
CA ARG A 417 -37.96 -11.64 -21.86
C ARG A 417 -39.12 -10.73 -21.45
N GLY A 418 -39.14 -10.34 -20.16
CA GLY A 418 -39.74 -9.06 -19.77
C GLY A 418 -40.42 -9.06 -18.40
N ARG A 419 -39.79 -8.38 -17.48
CA ARG A 419 -40.30 -7.68 -16.30
C ARG A 419 -41.35 -8.42 -15.42
N LEU A 420 -40.88 -8.96 -14.31
CA LEU A 420 -41.68 -9.27 -13.15
C LEU A 420 -41.85 -8.05 -12.26
N MET A 421 -43.05 -7.48 -12.30
CA MET A 421 -43.61 -6.69 -11.21
C MET A 421 -45.13 -6.95 -11.24
N GLY A 422 -45.64 -7.55 -10.18
CA GLY A 422 -47.09 -7.64 -9.99
C GLY A 422 -47.64 -9.00 -9.64
N CYS A 423 -47.30 -9.59 -8.50
CA CYS A 423 -48.01 -10.77 -7.99
C CYS A 423 -48.09 -10.85 -6.45
N SER A 424 -48.11 -9.74 -5.74
CA SER A 424 -48.33 -9.74 -4.29
C SER A 424 -49.66 -9.12 -3.83
N ALA A 425 -50.47 -8.59 -4.75
CA ALA A 425 -51.75 -7.95 -4.38
C ALA A 425 -52.94 -8.87 -4.39
N LEU A 426 -52.86 -10.05 -5.05
CA LEU A 426 -54.04 -10.93 -5.21
C LEU A 426 -54.17 -11.96 -4.09
N THR A 427 -53.10 -12.29 -3.37
CA THR A 427 -53.16 -13.28 -2.24
C THR A 427 -53.62 -12.61 -0.93
N MET A 428 -53.45 -11.30 -0.76
CA MET A 428 -53.94 -10.61 0.42
C MET A 428 -55.43 -10.26 0.36
N ALA A 429 -55.99 -10.09 -0.82
CA ALA A 429 -57.44 -9.84 -0.99
C ALA A 429 -58.31 -11.05 -0.65
N VAL A 430 -57.82 -12.28 -0.86
CA VAL A 430 -58.55 -13.50 -0.55
C VAL A 430 -58.54 -13.79 0.97
N PHE A 431 -57.51 -13.36 1.69
CA PHE A 431 -57.43 -13.57 3.13
C PHE A 431 -58.29 -12.56 3.93
N CYS A 432 -58.53 -11.38 3.39
CA CYS A 432 -59.38 -10.35 4.03
C CYS A 432 -60.89 -10.65 3.85
N VAL A 433 -61.29 -11.35 2.81
CA VAL A 433 -62.71 -11.70 2.61
C VAL A 433 -63.14 -12.85 3.54
N PHE A 434 -62.23 -13.71 3.99
CA PHE A 434 -62.54 -14.76 4.97
C PHE A 434 -62.59 -14.30 6.42
N LEU A 435 -61.99 -13.15 6.75
CA LEU A 435 -62.05 -12.53 8.09
C LEU A 435 -63.24 -11.59 8.28
N GLY A 436 -63.95 -11.23 7.22
CA GLY A 436 -65.06 -10.29 7.23
C GLY A 436 -66.46 -10.88 7.44
N ILE A 437 -66.61 -12.24 7.46
CA ILE A 437 -67.94 -12.87 7.58
C ILE A 437 -68.20 -13.50 8.98
N ALA A 438 -67.29 -13.33 9.91
CA ALA A 438 -67.48 -13.80 11.30
C ALA A 438 -67.85 -12.69 12.28
N GLY A 439 -68.56 -11.69 11.83
CA GLY A 439 -68.96 -10.59 12.69
C GLY A 439 -70.37 -10.05 12.45
N CYS A 440 -71.39 -10.77 12.88
CA CYS A 440 -72.65 -10.17 13.39
C CYS A 440 -73.58 -11.30 13.89
N GLY A 441 -73.62 -11.45 15.17
CA GLY A 441 -74.54 -12.31 15.89
C GLY A 441 -74.34 -12.12 17.38
N GLY A 442 -75.04 -11.18 17.92
CA GLY A 442 -74.97 -10.79 19.32
C GLY A 442 -75.20 -11.91 20.30
N GLY A 443 -74.53 -11.85 21.38
CA GLY A 443 -74.61 -12.66 22.55
C GLY A 443 -73.28 -12.59 23.28
N SER A 444 -73.08 -11.55 24.08
CA SER A 444 -72.02 -11.51 25.09
C SER A 444 -72.23 -12.59 26.12
N ALA A 445 -71.86 -13.80 25.80
CA ALA A 445 -71.47 -14.73 26.83
C ALA A 445 -70.02 -14.37 27.15
N ALA A 446 -69.79 -13.67 28.23
CA ALA A 446 -68.50 -13.54 28.84
C ALA A 446 -67.98 -14.97 29.08
N VAL A 447 -67.06 -15.39 28.25
CA VAL A 447 -66.25 -16.58 28.54
C VAL A 447 -65.57 -16.23 29.87
N PRO A 448 -65.76 -17.05 30.93
CA PRO A 448 -65.05 -16.76 32.17
C PRO A 448 -63.55 -16.81 31.82
N GLN A 449 -62.89 -15.70 31.87
CA GLN A 449 -61.43 -15.67 31.85
C GLN A 449 -60.99 -16.51 33.04
N GLN A 450 -60.59 -17.71 32.81
CA GLN A 450 -59.85 -18.50 33.79
C GLN A 450 -58.65 -17.67 34.17
N SER A 451 -58.68 -17.11 35.37
CA SER A 451 -57.52 -16.40 35.90
C SER A 451 -56.41 -17.44 36.05
N ILE A 452 -55.44 -17.42 35.13
CA ILE A 452 -54.28 -18.29 35.20
C ILE A 452 -53.45 -17.82 36.38
N ILE A 453 -53.40 -18.64 37.45
CA ILE A 453 -52.51 -18.37 38.59
C ILE A 453 -51.10 -18.61 38.11
N THR A 454 -50.20 -17.73 38.47
CA THR A 454 -48.77 -17.97 38.24
C THR A 454 -48.32 -19.13 39.12
N PRO A 455 -47.80 -20.24 38.56
CA PRO A 455 -47.44 -21.40 39.33
C PRO A 455 -46.22 -21.11 40.22
N ALA A 456 -46.20 -21.76 41.39
CA ALA A 456 -45.01 -21.72 42.23
C ALA A 456 -43.83 -22.38 41.50
N GLY A 457 -42.64 -21.81 41.65
CA GLY A 457 -41.45 -22.31 40.98
C GLY A 457 -40.43 -21.23 40.70
N THR A 458 -39.37 -21.62 40.00
CA THR A 458 -38.30 -20.71 39.57
C THR A 458 -38.37 -20.51 38.08
N SER A 459 -38.33 -19.24 37.62
CA SER A 459 -38.26 -18.86 36.23
C SER A 459 -37.10 -17.94 35.99
N THR A 460 -36.49 -18.02 34.79
CA THR A 460 -35.49 -17.10 34.34
C THR A 460 -36.12 -16.05 33.45
N ILE A 461 -36.03 -14.79 33.89
CA ILE A 461 -36.46 -13.63 33.12
C ILE A 461 -35.23 -13.12 32.36
N VAL A 462 -35.38 -12.93 31.06
CA VAL A 462 -34.28 -12.46 30.20
C VAL A 462 -34.63 -11.06 29.71
N ILE A 463 -33.79 -10.10 30.05
CA ILE A 463 -33.85 -8.75 29.52
C ILE A 463 -32.84 -8.65 28.40
N THR A 464 -33.32 -8.43 27.20
CA THR A 464 -32.50 -8.28 26.01
C THR A 464 -32.43 -6.80 25.65
N PRO A 465 -31.32 -6.14 25.90
CA PRO A 465 -31.10 -4.79 25.38
C PRO A 465 -30.82 -4.86 23.89
N ALA A 466 -31.30 -3.88 23.14
CA ALA A 466 -31.01 -3.72 21.73
C ALA A 466 -30.79 -2.25 21.41
N ALA A 467 -29.74 -1.98 20.66
CA ALA A 467 -29.45 -0.67 20.13
C ALA A 467 -28.96 -0.81 18.70
N THR A 468 -29.01 0.25 17.94
CA THR A 468 -28.46 0.31 16.60
C THR A 468 -27.31 1.31 16.58
N SER A 469 -26.29 1.00 15.79
CA SER A 469 -25.19 1.89 15.53
C SER A 469 -25.64 3.14 14.76
N SER A 470 -24.78 4.12 14.65
CA SER A 470 -24.96 5.28 13.78
C SER A 470 -25.13 4.90 12.30
N SER A 471 -24.59 3.75 11.91
CA SER A 471 -24.72 3.16 10.57
C SER A 471 -25.97 2.27 10.40
N GLY A 472 -26.82 2.15 11.45
CA GLY A 472 -28.03 1.32 11.43
C GLY A 472 -27.81 -0.17 11.67
N GLN A 473 -26.59 -0.59 12.00
CA GLN A 473 -26.29 -1.99 12.34
C GLN A 473 -26.66 -2.29 13.80
N PRO A 474 -27.18 -3.51 14.10
CA PRO A 474 -27.43 -3.90 15.48
C PRO A 474 -26.11 -3.99 16.27
N LEU A 475 -26.10 -3.45 17.48
CA LEU A 475 -25.00 -3.60 18.42
C LEU A 475 -25.11 -4.95 19.12
N GLU A 476 -24.00 -5.69 19.21
CA GLU A 476 -23.97 -6.96 19.95
C GLU A 476 -23.97 -6.69 21.45
N LEU A 477 -24.99 -7.18 22.14
CA LEU A 477 -25.25 -6.92 23.55
C LEU A 477 -25.51 -8.22 24.29
N GLN A 478 -25.05 -8.29 25.54
CA GLN A 478 -25.28 -9.45 26.40
C GLN A 478 -26.63 -9.30 27.12
N PRO A 479 -27.51 -10.31 27.08
CA PRO A 479 -28.76 -10.28 27.80
C PRO A 479 -28.52 -10.41 29.31
N ILE A 480 -29.36 -9.72 30.11
CA ILE A 480 -29.37 -9.84 31.57
C ILE A 480 -30.32 -10.96 31.98
N GLN A 481 -29.83 -11.90 32.75
CA GLN A 481 -30.64 -12.97 33.30
C GLN A 481 -31.04 -12.64 34.74
N LEU A 482 -32.33 -12.65 35.01
CA LEU A 482 -32.94 -12.43 36.32
C LEU A 482 -33.68 -13.69 36.78
N LYS A 483 -33.61 -13.97 38.04
CA LYS A 483 -34.25 -15.15 38.64
C LYS A 483 -35.49 -14.72 39.41
N LEU A 484 -36.66 -15.21 38.98
CA LEU A 484 -37.91 -15.06 39.70
C LEU A 484 -38.26 -16.36 40.44
N ILE A 485 -38.56 -16.26 41.74
CA ILE A 485 -39.03 -17.36 42.56
C ILE A 485 -40.44 -17.00 43.00
N VAL A 486 -41.44 -17.79 42.59
CA VAL A 486 -42.84 -17.69 42.99
C VAL A 486 -43.11 -18.75 44.08
N LYS A 487 -43.59 -18.30 45.24
CA LYS A 487 -43.92 -19.15 46.40
C LYS A 487 -45.40 -19.37 46.52
#